data_f61a6d95e78d356b3a4d81f7700a989d
#
_entry.id   f61a6d95e78d356b3a4d81f7700a989d
#
_cell.length_a   1.000
_cell.length_b   1.000
_cell.length_c   1.000
_cell.angle_alpha   90.00
_cell.angle_beta   90.00
_cell.angle_gamma   90.00
#
_symmetry.space_group_name_H-M   'P 1'
#
loop_
_entity.id
_entity.type
_entity.pdbx_description
1 polymer ?
#
loop_
_entity_poly.entity_id
_entity_poly.type
_entity_poly.pdbx_seq_one_letter_code
_entity_poly.pdbx_strand_id
1 'polypeptide(L)'
;SMGNYVANTDALFEALALDEKAEDTKHDMGGDIAPYFAARNEAGVYDFNSNEIPGATPTDHAYWRDVGTLKQFYDAHMDLISYVPEFNLNNTE
;
A
#
# COMPACT_ATOMS: atom_id res chain seq x y z
N SER A 1 -2.32 4.14 -5.00
CA SER A 1 -2.47 3.06 -4.00
C SER A 1 -1.10 2.54 -3.60
N MET A 2 -0.94 2.20 -2.34
CA MET A 2 0.27 1.56 -1.80
C MET A 2 0.19 0.03 -1.88
N GLY A 3 -0.84 -0.53 -2.49
CA GLY A 3 -1.04 -1.97 -2.68
C GLY A 3 -1.53 -2.72 -1.44
N ASN A 4 -1.87 -2.01 -0.37
CA ASN A 4 -2.39 -2.62 0.85
C ASN A 4 -3.92 -2.45 0.90
N TYR A 5 -4.62 -3.56 1.08
CA TYR A 5 -6.08 -3.58 1.07
C TYR A 5 -6.62 -4.38 2.25
N VAL A 6 -7.69 -3.89 2.85
CA VAL A 6 -8.50 -4.61 3.83
C VAL A 6 -9.90 -4.72 3.25
N ALA A 7 -10.44 -5.91 3.22
CA ALA A 7 -11.74 -6.18 2.62
C ALA A 7 -12.58 -7.11 3.49
N ASN A 8 -13.90 -6.98 3.37
CA ASN A 8 -14.81 -8.01 3.85
C ASN A 8 -14.56 -9.30 3.05
N THR A 9 -14.40 -10.41 3.73
CA THR A 9 -14.01 -11.69 3.11
C THR A 9 -15.01 -12.17 2.07
N ASP A 10 -16.31 -12.12 2.38
CA ASP A 10 -17.34 -12.61 1.47
C ASP A 10 -17.44 -11.73 0.23
N ALA A 11 -17.38 -10.41 0.40
CA ALA A 11 -17.38 -9.46 -0.70
C ALA A 11 -16.14 -9.63 -1.61
N LEU A 12 -14.97 -9.87 -1.02
CA LEU A 12 -13.76 -10.13 -1.78
C LEU A 12 -13.85 -11.42 -2.60
N PHE A 13 -14.35 -12.50 -2.01
CA PHE A 13 -14.53 -13.76 -2.74
C PHE A 13 -15.54 -13.63 -3.88
N GLU A 14 -16.60 -12.86 -3.70
CA GLU A 14 -17.55 -12.58 -4.78
C GLU A 14 -16.88 -11.82 -5.93
N ALA A 15 -16.12 -10.77 -5.62
CA ALA A 15 -15.38 -9.99 -6.61
C ALA A 15 -14.35 -10.85 -7.37
N LEU A 16 -13.60 -11.68 -6.67
CA LEU A 16 -12.61 -12.59 -7.26
C LEU A 16 -13.27 -13.63 -8.18
N ALA A 17 -14.42 -14.20 -7.78
CA ALA A 17 -15.16 -15.15 -8.59
C ALA A 17 -15.72 -14.52 -9.88
N LEU A 18 -16.09 -13.25 -9.84
CA LEU A 18 -16.50 -12.49 -11.02
C LEU A 18 -15.31 -12.20 -11.94
N ASP A 19 -14.19 -11.78 -11.36
CA ASP A 19 -12.96 -11.48 -12.09
C ASP A 19 -12.38 -12.73 -12.78
N GLU A 20 -12.41 -13.89 -12.11
CA GLU A 20 -11.97 -15.16 -12.69
C GLU A 20 -12.67 -15.50 -14.01
N LYS A 21 -13.95 -15.15 -14.13
CA LYS A 21 -14.78 -15.43 -15.31
C LYS A 21 -14.72 -14.35 -16.37
N ALA A 22 -14.17 -13.19 -16.05
CA ALA A 22 -14.06 -12.06 -16.98
C ALA A 22 -12.95 -12.32 -18.01
N GLU A 23 -13.22 -12.01 -19.27
CA GLU A 23 -12.25 -12.17 -20.36
C GLU A 23 -11.29 -10.97 -20.48
N ASP A 24 -11.74 -9.79 -20.07
CA ASP A 24 -10.97 -8.53 -20.16
C ASP A 24 -10.47 -8.09 -18.78
N THR A 25 -9.62 -8.92 -18.19
CA THR A 25 -9.02 -8.64 -16.88
C THR A 25 -7.54 -9.07 -16.88
N LYS A 26 -6.77 -8.42 -16.02
CA LYS A 26 -5.37 -8.80 -15.75
C LYS A 26 -5.23 -9.58 -14.46
N HIS A 27 -6.34 -9.84 -13.76
CA HIS A 27 -6.40 -10.48 -12.45
C HIS A 27 -5.54 -9.73 -11.42
N ASP A 28 -5.60 -8.39 -11.45
CA ASP A 28 -4.81 -7.50 -10.61
C ASP A 28 -5.67 -6.82 -9.54
N MET A 29 -5.18 -6.82 -8.31
CA MET A 29 -5.92 -6.21 -7.19
C MET A 29 -6.14 -4.70 -7.40
N GLY A 30 -5.11 -3.98 -7.85
CA GLY A 30 -5.19 -2.54 -8.06
C GLY A 30 -5.91 -2.14 -9.35
N GLY A 31 -5.74 -2.94 -10.40
CA GLY A 31 -6.27 -2.67 -11.73
C GLY A 31 -7.69 -3.18 -11.97
N ASP A 32 -8.09 -4.25 -11.32
CA ASP A 32 -9.36 -4.92 -11.57
C ASP A 32 -10.26 -4.96 -10.33
N ILE A 33 -9.78 -5.44 -9.20
CA ILE A 33 -10.60 -5.65 -7.99
C ILE A 33 -10.93 -4.34 -7.28
N ALA A 34 -9.95 -3.47 -7.05
CA ALA A 34 -10.19 -2.17 -6.40
C ALA A 34 -11.14 -1.28 -7.21
N PRO A 35 -11.01 -1.16 -8.56
CA PRO A 35 -11.98 -0.47 -9.38
C PRO A 35 -13.40 -1.06 -9.34
N TYR A 36 -13.53 -2.39 -9.24
CA TYR A 36 -14.83 -3.03 -9.07
C TYR A 36 -15.57 -2.51 -7.83
N PHE A 37 -14.89 -2.46 -6.67
CA PHE A 37 -15.47 -1.91 -5.45
C PHE A 37 -15.71 -0.40 -5.52
N ALA A 38 -14.80 0.35 -6.13
CA ALA A 38 -14.94 1.79 -6.30
C ALA A 38 -16.16 2.17 -7.14
N ALA A 39 -16.41 1.45 -8.24
CA ALA A 39 -17.57 1.67 -9.10
C ALA A 39 -18.91 1.40 -8.38
N ARG A 40 -18.91 0.59 -7.33
CA ARG A 40 -20.07 0.25 -6.50
C ARG A 40 -20.21 1.16 -5.27
N ASN A 41 -19.32 2.15 -5.09
CA ASN A 41 -19.21 2.97 -3.88
C ASN A 41 -19.00 2.13 -2.59
N GLU A 42 -18.30 1.02 -2.70
CA GLU A 42 -17.97 0.09 -1.62
C GLU A 42 -16.50 0.16 -1.22
N ALA A 43 -15.75 1.13 -1.75
CA ALA A 43 -14.34 1.35 -1.42
C ALA A 43 -14.16 2.62 -0.59
N GLY A 44 -13.43 2.50 0.50
CA GLY A 44 -12.96 3.63 1.29
C GLY A 44 -11.46 3.84 1.11
N VAL A 45 -10.98 5.04 1.41
CA VAL A 45 -9.56 5.39 1.40
C VAL A 45 -9.08 5.59 2.83
N TYR A 46 -8.02 4.89 3.21
CA TYR A 46 -7.23 5.22 4.39
C TYR A 46 -6.17 6.25 3.99
N ASP A 47 -6.23 7.44 4.58
CA ASP A 47 -5.23 8.47 4.35
C ASP A 47 -3.97 8.20 5.17
N PHE A 48 -2.93 7.71 4.51
CA PHE A 48 -1.66 7.40 5.15
C PHE A 48 -0.95 8.63 5.74
N ASN A 49 -1.27 9.85 5.28
CA ASN A 49 -0.74 11.07 5.88
C ASN A 49 -1.27 11.31 7.31
N SER A 50 -2.38 10.68 7.67
CA SER A 50 -2.92 10.72 9.04
C SER A 50 -2.37 9.64 9.96
N ASN A 51 -1.50 8.77 9.44
CA ASN A 51 -0.95 7.66 10.21
C ASN A 51 0.09 8.15 11.23
N GLU A 52 -0.11 7.79 12.49
CA GLU A 52 0.80 8.09 13.59
C GLU A 52 1.43 6.79 14.10
N ILE A 53 2.75 6.75 14.15
CA ILE A 53 3.51 5.62 14.69
C ILE A 53 4.08 6.06 16.03
N PRO A 54 3.85 5.33 17.15
CA PRO A 54 4.44 5.64 18.43
C PRO A 54 5.97 5.76 18.32
N GLY A 55 6.55 6.82 18.89
CA GLY A 55 7.98 7.10 18.83
C GLY A 55 8.49 7.63 17.49
N ALA A 56 7.62 7.83 16.49
CA ALA A 56 8.01 8.42 15.22
C ALA A 56 8.40 9.90 15.38
N THR A 57 9.39 10.33 14.61
CA THR A 57 9.75 11.74 14.50
C THR A 57 8.96 12.39 13.35
N PRO A 58 8.91 13.75 13.30
CA PRO A 58 8.26 14.42 12.16
C PRO A 58 8.84 14.05 10.79
N THR A 59 10.09 13.57 10.73
CA THR A 59 10.73 13.11 9.50
C THR A 59 10.26 11.72 9.05
N ASP A 60 9.76 10.91 10.00
CA ASP A 60 9.23 9.56 9.71
C ASP A 60 7.79 9.61 9.18
N HIS A 61 7.15 10.78 9.26
CA HIS A 61 5.76 10.95 8.93
C HIS A 61 5.49 10.58 7.47
N ALA A 62 4.50 9.70 7.26
CA ALA A 62 4.08 9.25 5.93
C ALA A 62 5.20 8.67 5.06
N TYR A 63 6.24 8.08 5.69
CA TYR A 63 7.32 7.44 4.94
C TYR A 63 6.82 6.20 4.21
N TRP A 64 6.98 6.21 2.90
CA TRP A 64 6.69 5.07 2.05
C TRP A 64 7.60 5.10 0.82
N ARG A 65 8.14 3.94 0.42
CA ARG A 65 8.97 3.79 -0.79
C ARG A 65 8.55 2.55 -1.56
N ASP A 66 8.36 2.73 -2.85
CA ASP A 66 8.22 1.61 -3.77
C ASP A 66 9.59 0.98 -4.04
N VAL A 67 9.67 -0.33 -4.00
CA VAL A 67 10.90 -1.11 -4.24
C VAL A 67 10.73 -2.07 -5.42
N GLY A 68 9.91 -1.71 -6.40
CA GLY A 68 9.56 -2.53 -7.55
C GLY A 68 10.68 -2.71 -8.58
N THR A 69 11.77 -1.93 -8.50
CA THR A 69 12.96 -2.06 -9.36
C THR A 69 14.22 -2.21 -8.53
N LEU A 70 15.29 -2.76 -9.10
CA LEU A 70 16.59 -2.88 -8.44
C LEU A 70 17.13 -1.52 -7.98
N LYS A 71 16.91 -0.48 -8.79
CA LYS A 71 17.33 0.88 -8.43
C LYS A 71 16.54 1.40 -7.22
N GLN A 72 15.24 1.26 -7.22
CA GLN A 72 14.38 1.69 -6.09
C GLN A 72 14.73 0.93 -4.81
N PHE A 73 14.98 -0.37 -4.91
CA PHE A 73 15.44 -1.20 -3.79
C PHE A 73 16.77 -0.69 -3.22
N TYR A 74 17.76 -0.41 -4.08
CA TYR A 74 19.03 0.15 -3.67
C TYR A 74 18.87 1.55 -3.02
N ASP A 75 18.10 2.43 -3.66
CA ASP A 75 17.88 3.79 -3.17
C ASP A 75 17.22 3.78 -1.79
N ALA A 76 16.23 2.89 -1.57
CA ALA A 76 15.57 2.73 -0.27
C ALA A 76 16.55 2.28 0.84
N HIS A 77 17.50 1.40 0.51
CA HIS A 77 18.55 1.01 1.46
C HIS A 77 19.49 2.18 1.77
N MET A 78 19.84 2.98 0.76
CA MET A 78 20.70 4.15 0.96
C MET A 78 20.01 5.21 1.82
N ASP A 79 18.70 5.38 1.69
CA ASP A 79 17.92 6.26 2.56
C ASP A 79 18.07 5.85 4.05
N LEU A 80 17.99 4.55 4.34
CA LEU A 80 18.03 4.02 5.71
C LEU A 80 19.40 4.15 6.38
N ILE A 81 20.49 4.19 5.60
CA ILE A 81 21.86 4.33 6.12
C ILE A 81 22.41 5.73 5.99
N SER A 82 21.61 6.70 5.58
CA SER A 82 22.02 8.11 5.54
C SER A 82 22.35 8.62 6.94
N TYR A 83 23.12 9.70 7.02
CA TYR A 83 23.53 10.27 8.32
C TYR A 83 22.35 10.70 9.20
N VAL A 84 21.30 11.24 8.58
CA VAL A 84 20.00 11.50 9.20
C VAL A 84 18.95 10.81 8.35
N PRO A 85 18.60 9.55 8.65
CA PRO A 85 17.62 8.84 7.85
C PRO A 85 16.23 9.46 8.01
N GLU A 86 15.49 9.50 6.91
CA GLU A 86 14.10 9.98 6.91
C GLU A 86 13.19 9.05 7.73
N PHE A 87 13.47 7.74 7.72
CA PHE A 87 12.76 6.74 8.50
C PHE A 87 13.67 6.15 9.59
N ASN A 88 13.21 6.20 10.85
CA ASN A 88 13.99 5.73 11.99
C ASN A 88 13.74 4.25 12.28
N LEU A 89 14.71 3.40 11.96
CA LEU A 89 14.66 1.96 12.28
C LEU A 89 14.97 1.66 13.76
N ASN A 90 15.49 2.62 14.50
CA ASN A 90 15.89 2.45 15.90
C ASN A 90 14.84 3.01 16.88
N ASN A 91 13.58 3.03 16.47
CA ASN A 91 12.48 3.40 17.34
C ASN A 91 12.37 2.37 18.47
N THR A 92 12.45 2.84 19.73
CA THR A 92 12.45 2.01 20.94
C THR A 92 11.16 2.09 21.76
N GLU A 93 10.13 2.79 21.27
CA GLU A 93 8.81 2.92 21.92
C GLU A 93 7.78 1.92 21.41
#